data_f1fd46d42368557ed7df5dc35910daa6
#
_entry.id   f1fd46d42368557ed7df5dc35910daa6
#
_cell.length_a   1.000
_cell.length_b   1.000
_cell.length_c   1.000
_cell.angle_alpha   90.00
_cell.angle_beta   90.00
_cell.angle_gamma   90.00
#
_symmetry.space_group_name_H-M   'P 1'
#
loop_
_entity.id
_entity.type
_entity.pdbx_description
1 polymer ?
#
loop_
_entity_poly.entity_id
_entity_poly.type
_entity_poly.pdbx_seq_one_letter_code
_entity_poly.pdbx_strand_id
1 'polypeptide(L)'
;METARELNPSELMHEYLRQKKKFPHIWCSGCGIGTAMGAVIRAIADCELDRDGVVMVSGIGCSSRMPIYVDFNTLHTTHGRPIAFATGIKLARPELEVIVITGDGDVAAIGGNHLIHACRRNINLTVVCINNNIYGMTGGQASPTTPQGSFASTARYGDFERAFDLCDLTAGAGAAFVARGAVYYARQLEKLVAQAIRKKGFAFVEVVSQCPTYYGRFNKFKSPVEMLYWQRDNTVNVKAAAKTKPEELEGKLLTGVLADHDYPEFTELYDKLIADLAAGAK
;
A
#
# COMPACT_ATOMS: atom_id res chain seq x y z
N MET A 1 -12.29 4.30 -35.78
CA MET A 1 -11.45 4.06 -34.60
C MET A 1 -11.00 5.43 -34.13
N GLU A 2 -11.65 5.97 -33.10
CA GLU A 2 -11.15 7.19 -32.44
C GLU A 2 -9.81 6.85 -31.79
N THR A 3 -8.79 7.60 -32.17
CA THR A 3 -7.47 7.53 -31.51
C THR A 3 -7.68 7.84 -30.03
N ALA A 4 -7.35 6.91 -29.14
CA ALA A 4 -7.39 7.14 -27.71
C ALA A 4 -6.67 8.46 -27.40
N ARG A 5 -7.39 9.41 -26.84
CA ARG A 5 -6.84 10.72 -26.48
C ARG A 5 -5.84 10.51 -25.34
N GLU A 6 -4.56 10.81 -25.57
CA GLU A 6 -3.59 10.84 -24.49
C GLU A 6 -3.99 11.94 -23.50
N LEU A 7 -4.54 11.53 -22.36
CA LEU A 7 -4.91 12.44 -21.27
C LEU A 7 -3.63 12.94 -20.57
N ASN A 8 -3.58 14.24 -20.30
CA ASN A 8 -2.54 14.74 -19.43
C ASN A 8 -2.78 14.24 -17.97
N PRO A 9 -1.77 14.26 -17.09
CA PRO A 9 -1.89 13.71 -15.72
C PRO A 9 -3.05 14.30 -14.90
N SER A 10 -3.44 15.56 -15.15
CA SER A 10 -4.55 16.19 -14.45
C SER A 10 -5.90 15.71 -14.99
N GLU A 11 -6.06 15.61 -16.31
CA GLU A 11 -7.27 15.07 -16.94
C GLU A 11 -7.51 13.64 -16.53
N LEU A 12 -6.46 12.81 -16.53
CA LEU A 12 -6.50 11.44 -16.08
C LEU A 12 -6.96 11.32 -14.61
N MET A 13 -6.45 12.16 -13.73
CA MET A 13 -6.91 12.20 -12.34
C MET A 13 -8.41 12.52 -12.25
N HIS A 14 -8.89 13.49 -13.00
CA HIS A 14 -10.31 13.87 -12.99
C HIS A 14 -11.22 12.78 -13.53
N GLU A 15 -10.74 11.98 -14.47
CA GLU A 15 -11.52 10.86 -15.03
C GLU A 15 -11.79 9.77 -13.99
N TYR A 16 -10.82 9.49 -13.12
CA TYR A 16 -10.92 8.44 -12.10
C TYR A 16 -11.45 8.91 -10.74
N LEU A 17 -11.69 10.22 -10.58
CA LEU A 17 -12.28 10.77 -9.37
C LEU A 17 -13.80 10.91 -9.47
N ARG A 18 -14.52 10.64 -8.38
CA ARG A 18 -15.95 10.81 -8.31
C ARG A 18 -16.34 12.25 -8.57
N GLN A 19 -17.11 12.53 -9.62
CA GLN A 19 -17.52 13.86 -10.07
C GLN A 19 -18.30 14.65 -9.00
N LYS A 20 -19.10 13.97 -8.16
CA LYS A 20 -19.90 14.59 -7.10
C LYS A 20 -19.09 14.88 -5.83
N LYS A 21 -17.84 14.45 -5.73
CA LYS A 21 -17.01 14.66 -4.55
C LYS A 21 -16.28 15.99 -4.70
N LYS A 22 -16.53 16.89 -3.75
CA LYS A 22 -15.87 18.20 -3.74
C LYS A 22 -14.51 18.11 -3.04
N PHE A 23 -13.49 18.69 -3.66
CA PHE A 23 -12.23 18.99 -3.00
C PHE A 23 -12.35 20.30 -2.18
N PRO A 24 -11.52 20.49 -1.14
CA PRO A 24 -10.31 19.71 -0.79
C PRO A 24 -10.64 18.35 -0.18
N HIS A 25 -9.68 17.41 -0.31
CA HIS A 25 -9.75 16.11 0.38
C HIS A 25 -9.59 16.27 1.90
N ILE A 26 -9.94 15.22 2.67
CA ILE A 26 -9.96 15.25 4.13
C ILE A 26 -8.57 15.27 4.80
N TRP A 27 -7.52 14.90 4.06
CA TRP A 27 -6.16 14.79 4.62
C TRP A 27 -5.57 16.15 4.95
N CYS A 28 -4.72 16.16 5.99
CA CYS A 28 -4.06 17.39 6.45
C CYS A 28 -3.17 18.00 5.37
N SER A 29 -2.93 19.31 5.47
CA SER A 29 -1.98 20.00 4.59
C SER A 29 -0.57 19.40 4.72
N GLY A 30 0.05 19.07 3.59
CA GLY A 30 1.36 18.44 3.54
C GLY A 30 1.39 16.93 3.86
N CYS A 31 0.22 16.29 4.05
CA CYS A 31 0.12 14.84 4.19
C CYS A 31 0.45 14.14 2.86
N GLY A 32 1.22 13.05 2.90
CA GLY A 32 1.64 12.31 1.71
C GLY A 32 0.56 11.47 1.05
N ILE A 33 -0.59 11.23 1.72
CA ILE A 33 -1.63 10.32 1.21
C ILE A 33 -2.23 10.82 -0.11
N GLY A 34 -2.38 12.14 -0.30
CA GLY A 34 -2.85 12.70 -1.56
C GLY A 34 -1.92 12.38 -2.74
N THR A 35 -0.62 12.45 -2.53
CA THR A 35 0.39 12.05 -3.52
C THR A 35 0.33 10.54 -3.80
N ALA A 36 0.19 9.73 -2.75
CA ALA A 36 0.01 8.28 -2.88
C ALA A 36 -1.25 7.93 -3.68
N MET A 37 -2.39 8.61 -3.42
CA MET A 37 -3.63 8.44 -4.21
C MET A 37 -3.39 8.72 -5.69
N GLY A 38 -2.70 9.82 -6.00
CA GLY A 38 -2.36 10.14 -7.39
C GLY A 38 -1.49 9.07 -8.05
N ALA A 39 -0.53 8.50 -7.34
CA ALA A 39 0.29 7.40 -7.87
C ALA A 39 -0.53 6.12 -8.10
N VAL A 40 -1.42 5.76 -7.17
CA VAL A 40 -2.32 4.59 -7.32
C VAL A 40 -3.25 4.74 -8.51
N ILE A 41 -3.90 5.91 -8.67
CA ILE A 41 -4.81 6.17 -9.81
C ILE A 41 -4.05 6.04 -11.13
N ARG A 42 -2.87 6.65 -11.25
CA ARG A 42 -2.08 6.56 -12.49
C ARG A 42 -1.57 5.15 -12.77
N ALA A 43 -1.24 4.40 -11.71
CA ALA A 43 -0.86 2.99 -11.85
C ALA A 43 -2.02 2.12 -12.37
N ILE A 44 -3.26 2.36 -11.89
CA ILE A 44 -4.46 1.67 -12.38
C ILE A 44 -4.71 2.01 -13.85
N ALA A 45 -4.59 3.30 -14.22
CA ALA A 45 -4.72 3.74 -15.60
C ALA A 45 -3.66 3.14 -16.53
N ASP A 46 -2.38 3.06 -16.07
CA ASP A 46 -1.28 2.44 -16.80
C ASP A 46 -1.48 0.92 -17.01
N CYS A 47 -2.30 0.29 -16.17
CA CYS A 47 -2.69 -1.11 -16.33
C CYS A 47 -3.89 -1.30 -17.27
N GLU A 48 -4.48 -0.24 -17.80
CA GLU A 48 -5.64 -0.26 -18.74
C GLU A 48 -6.82 -1.09 -18.21
N LEU A 49 -7.03 -1.07 -16.89
CA LEU A 49 -8.09 -1.83 -16.25
C LEU A 49 -9.46 -1.18 -16.48
N ASP A 50 -10.47 -2.01 -16.79
CA ASP A 50 -11.85 -1.58 -16.75
C ASP A 50 -12.24 -1.13 -15.33
N ARG A 51 -12.83 0.05 -15.20
CA ARG A 51 -13.23 0.61 -13.90
C ARG A 51 -14.21 -0.27 -13.16
N ASP A 52 -15.14 -0.91 -13.89
CA ASP A 52 -16.13 -1.81 -13.29
C ASP A 52 -15.51 -3.15 -12.86
N GLY A 53 -14.35 -3.51 -13.42
CA GLY A 53 -13.53 -4.65 -13.02
C GLY A 53 -12.66 -4.41 -11.80
N VAL A 54 -12.50 -3.16 -11.34
CA VAL A 54 -11.68 -2.80 -10.17
C VAL A 54 -12.52 -2.71 -8.91
N VAL A 55 -12.06 -3.36 -7.83
CA VAL A 55 -12.63 -3.22 -6.48
C VAL A 55 -11.56 -2.69 -5.53
N MET A 56 -11.76 -1.50 -4.99
CA MET A 56 -10.87 -0.92 -3.99
C MET A 56 -11.44 -1.14 -2.59
N VAL A 57 -10.74 -1.95 -1.79
CA VAL A 57 -11.12 -2.30 -0.41
C VAL A 57 -10.25 -1.54 0.58
N SER A 58 -10.84 -0.99 1.64
CA SER A 58 -10.06 -0.33 2.69
C SER A 58 -10.51 -0.68 4.10
N GLY A 59 -9.57 -0.60 5.04
CA GLY A 59 -9.84 -0.71 6.46
C GLY A 59 -10.22 0.63 7.11
N ILE A 60 -9.60 0.97 8.24
CA ILE A 60 -9.86 2.21 8.99
C ILE A 60 -8.56 3.00 9.16
N GLY A 61 -8.67 4.32 9.08
CA GLY A 61 -7.60 5.28 9.26
C GLY A 61 -7.54 6.30 8.12
N CYS A 62 -6.51 7.15 8.13
CA CYS A 62 -6.37 8.23 7.14
C CYS A 62 -6.24 7.69 5.71
N SER A 63 -5.42 6.66 5.48
CA SER A 63 -5.25 6.01 4.16
C SER A 63 -6.55 5.42 3.65
N SER A 64 -7.34 4.82 4.54
CA SER A 64 -8.58 4.13 4.22
C SER A 64 -9.72 5.05 3.76
N ARG A 65 -9.51 6.37 3.76
CA ARG A 65 -10.44 7.35 3.16
C ARG A 65 -10.25 7.49 1.65
N MET A 66 -9.19 6.90 1.06
CA MET A 66 -8.92 6.98 -0.38
C MET A 66 -10.09 6.47 -1.26
N PRO A 67 -10.74 5.34 -0.97
CA PRO A 67 -11.85 4.84 -1.77
C PRO A 67 -13.06 5.78 -1.87
N ILE A 68 -13.19 6.76 -0.97
CA ILE A 68 -14.28 7.75 -1.02
C ILE A 68 -14.14 8.68 -2.23
N TYR A 69 -12.93 8.90 -2.70
CA TYR A 69 -12.61 9.87 -3.75
C TYR A 69 -12.60 9.27 -5.15
N VAL A 70 -12.36 7.96 -5.27
CA VAL A 70 -12.19 7.29 -6.56
C VAL A 70 -13.49 6.69 -7.08
N ASP A 71 -13.63 6.65 -8.41
CA ASP A 71 -14.81 6.16 -9.11
C ASP A 71 -14.62 4.71 -9.58
N PHE A 72 -14.38 3.82 -8.60
CA PHE A 72 -14.35 2.37 -8.74
C PHE A 72 -15.43 1.74 -7.87
N ASN A 73 -15.63 0.41 -7.97
CA ASN A 73 -16.32 -0.33 -6.92
C ASN A 73 -15.52 -0.23 -5.63
N THR A 74 -16.14 0.17 -4.54
CA THR A 74 -15.42 0.42 -3.28
C THR A 74 -16.10 -0.23 -2.10
N LEU A 75 -15.29 -0.81 -1.19
CA LEU A 75 -15.73 -1.36 0.07
C LEU A 75 -14.89 -0.81 1.23
N HIS A 76 -15.55 -0.14 2.19
CA HIS A 76 -14.93 0.32 3.42
C HIS A 76 -15.28 -0.65 4.56
N THR A 77 -14.27 -1.27 5.16
CA THR A 77 -14.43 -2.35 6.14
C THR A 77 -14.08 -1.89 7.55
N THR A 78 -14.14 -2.80 8.51
CA THR A 78 -13.66 -2.58 9.88
C THR A 78 -12.14 -2.56 9.96
N HIS A 79 -11.61 -1.95 11.03
CA HIS A 79 -10.18 -1.84 11.28
C HIS A 79 -9.47 -3.21 11.28
N GLY A 80 -8.38 -3.28 10.50
CA GLY A 80 -7.55 -4.46 10.35
C GLY A 80 -8.19 -5.62 9.58
N ARG A 81 -9.33 -5.41 8.90
CA ARG A 81 -10.05 -6.47 8.19
C ARG A 81 -10.09 -6.35 6.66
N PRO A 82 -9.50 -5.32 6.01
CA PRO A 82 -9.67 -5.15 4.57
C PRO A 82 -9.15 -6.36 3.78
N ILE A 83 -8.04 -6.98 4.17
CA ILE A 83 -7.48 -8.17 3.50
C ILE A 83 -8.43 -9.38 3.59
N ALA A 84 -9.11 -9.57 4.74
CA ALA A 84 -10.07 -10.66 4.90
C ALA A 84 -11.30 -10.48 3.98
N PHE A 85 -11.84 -9.26 3.91
CA PHE A 85 -12.95 -8.93 2.99
C PHE A 85 -12.51 -9.04 1.53
N ALA A 86 -11.33 -8.52 1.19
CA ALA A 86 -10.74 -8.60 -0.14
C ALA A 86 -10.55 -10.06 -0.59
N THR A 87 -10.08 -10.92 0.32
CA THR A 87 -9.97 -12.36 0.08
C THR A 87 -11.34 -12.97 -0.28
N GLY A 88 -12.39 -12.62 0.46
CA GLY A 88 -13.75 -13.09 0.18
C GLY A 88 -14.26 -12.63 -1.19
N ILE A 89 -14.01 -11.37 -1.56
CA ILE A 89 -14.35 -10.82 -2.89
C ILE A 89 -13.61 -11.59 -3.98
N LYS A 90 -12.30 -11.77 -3.84
CA LYS A 90 -11.47 -12.46 -4.84
C LYS A 90 -11.87 -13.92 -5.04
N LEU A 91 -12.25 -14.62 -3.97
CA LEU A 91 -12.74 -16.00 -4.06
C LEU A 91 -14.13 -16.10 -4.69
N ALA A 92 -15.00 -15.11 -4.45
CA ALA A 92 -16.34 -15.09 -5.03
C ALA A 92 -16.36 -14.62 -6.50
N ARG A 93 -15.43 -13.75 -6.87
CA ARG A 93 -15.31 -13.12 -8.20
C ARG A 93 -13.82 -13.04 -8.59
N PRO A 94 -13.22 -14.18 -9.03
CA PRO A 94 -11.78 -14.26 -9.32
C PRO A 94 -11.32 -13.32 -10.44
N GLU A 95 -12.21 -12.92 -11.33
CA GLU A 95 -11.94 -12.02 -12.45
C GLU A 95 -11.72 -10.55 -12.05
N LEU A 96 -12.17 -10.15 -10.85
CA LEU A 96 -12.04 -8.77 -10.39
C LEU A 96 -10.59 -8.46 -9.97
N GLU A 97 -10.14 -7.26 -10.33
CA GLU A 97 -8.88 -6.73 -9.77
C GLU A 97 -9.15 -6.11 -8.40
N VAL A 98 -8.61 -6.73 -7.35
CA VAL A 98 -8.89 -6.34 -5.97
C VAL A 98 -7.68 -5.64 -5.36
N ILE A 99 -7.82 -4.33 -5.14
CA ILE A 99 -6.78 -3.46 -4.58
C ILE A 99 -7.16 -3.08 -3.15
N VAL A 100 -6.30 -3.38 -2.20
CA VAL A 100 -6.48 -3.05 -0.78
C VAL A 100 -5.68 -1.81 -0.43
N ILE A 101 -6.35 -0.78 0.10
CA ILE A 101 -5.71 0.42 0.66
C ILE A 101 -5.77 0.36 2.17
N THR A 102 -4.62 0.38 2.81
CA THR A 102 -4.50 0.24 4.26
C THR A 102 -3.42 1.17 4.84
N GLY A 103 -3.40 1.34 6.14
CA GLY A 103 -2.31 1.99 6.87
C GLY A 103 -1.45 0.97 7.61
N ASP A 104 -0.27 1.40 8.03
CA ASP A 104 0.67 0.59 8.81
C ASP A 104 0.03 -0.03 10.06
N GLY A 105 -0.64 0.77 10.89
CA GLY A 105 -1.33 0.25 12.06
C GLY A 105 -2.56 -0.60 11.75
N ASP A 106 -3.24 -0.35 10.63
CA ASP A 106 -4.40 -1.12 10.18
C ASP A 106 -3.98 -2.53 9.72
N VAL A 107 -2.91 -2.64 8.95
CA VAL A 107 -2.46 -3.90 8.36
C VAL A 107 -1.58 -4.73 9.29
N ALA A 108 -0.73 -4.09 10.12
CA ALA A 108 0.31 -4.77 10.89
C ALA A 108 -0.06 -5.02 12.36
N ALA A 109 -0.99 -4.22 12.95
CA ALA A 109 -1.49 -4.48 14.29
C ALA A 109 -2.61 -5.52 14.25
N ILE A 110 -3.86 -5.09 14.33
CA ILE A 110 -5.01 -5.98 14.35
C ILE A 110 -5.19 -6.77 13.04
N GLY A 111 -4.66 -6.26 11.93
CA GLY A 111 -4.67 -6.91 10.60
C GLY A 111 -3.55 -7.92 10.37
N GLY A 112 -2.52 -7.98 11.24
CA GLY A 112 -1.29 -8.75 11.00
C GLY A 112 -1.51 -10.23 10.67
N ASN A 113 -2.45 -10.87 11.36
CA ASN A 113 -2.82 -12.25 11.08
C ASN A 113 -3.37 -12.43 9.66
N HIS A 114 -4.23 -11.52 9.19
CA HIS A 114 -4.79 -11.59 7.84
C HIS A 114 -3.72 -11.33 6.78
N LEU A 115 -2.79 -10.41 7.04
CA LEU A 115 -1.65 -10.13 6.17
C LEU A 115 -0.80 -11.39 5.97
N ILE A 116 -0.32 -11.99 7.05
CA ILE A 116 0.54 -13.18 7.03
C ILE A 116 -0.15 -14.34 6.28
N HIS A 117 -1.43 -14.59 6.57
CA HIS A 117 -2.13 -15.69 5.94
C HIS A 117 -2.49 -15.45 4.47
N ALA A 118 -2.72 -14.21 4.04
CA ALA A 118 -2.92 -13.88 2.63
C ALA A 118 -1.62 -14.03 1.83
N CYS A 119 -0.48 -13.60 2.37
CA CYS A 119 0.84 -13.85 1.79
C CYS A 119 1.08 -15.35 1.62
N ARG A 120 0.99 -16.13 2.72
CA ARG A 120 1.22 -17.58 2.72
C ARG A 120 0.35 -18.34 1.73
N ARG A 121 -0.90 -17.91 1.54
CA ARG A 121 -1.84 -18.54 0.60
C ARG A 121 -1.64 -18.05 -0.83
N ASN A 122 -0.87 -17.02 -1.02
CA ASN A 122 -0.68 -16.32 -2.29
C ASN A 122 -2.01 -15.93 -2.95
N ILE A 123 -2.92 -15.31 -2.15
CA ILE A 123 -4.20 -14.81 -2.67
C ILE A 123 -3.91 -13.66 -3.63
N ASN A 124 -4.50 -13.69 -4.82
CA ASN A 124 -4.30 -12.67 -5.85
C ASN A 124 -4.92 -11.31 -5.45
N LEU A 125 -4.18 -10.54 -4.67
CA LEU A 125 -4.54 -9.23 -4.13
C LEU A 125 -3.37 -8.27 -4.27
N THR A 126 -3.65 -7.03 -4.63
CA THR A 126 -2.68 -5.93 -4.54
C THR A 126 -2.92 -5.14 -3.27
N VAL A 127 -1.99 -5.15 -2.33
CA VAL A 127 -2.07 -4.40 -1.07
C VAL A 127 -1.13 -3.21 -1.11
N VAL A 128 -1.70 -2.00 -1.03
CA VAL A 128 -0.97 -0.73 -0.92
C VAL A 128 -1.08 -0.24 0.52
N CYS A 129 0.00 -0.36 1.26
CA CYS A 129 0.12 0.04 2.65
C CYS A 129 0.77 1.41 2.78
N ILE A 130 0.02 2.41 3.23
CA ILE A 130 0.55 3.74 3.51
C ILE A 130 1.17 3.72 4.91
N ASN A 131 2.49 3.69 4.97
CA ASN A 131 3.25 3.73 6.22
C ASN A 131 3.64 5.17 6.55
N ASN A 132 3.08 5.72 7.60
CA ASN A 132 3.41 7.04 8.14
C ASN A 132 3.89 6.99 9.60
N ASN A 133 4.20 5.79 10.09
CA ASN A 133 4.77 5.48 11.39
C ASN A 133 3.91 5.89 12.60
N ILE A 134 2.57 6.04 12.40
CA ILE A 134 1.72 6.50 13.50
C ILE A 134 0.23 6.29 13.21
N TYR A 135 -0.60 6.07 14.23
CA TYR A 135 -2.04 6.17 14.10
C TYR A 135 -2.46 7.65 14.03
N GLY A 136 -2.52 8.21 12.80
CA GLY A 136 -2.80 9.63 12.63
C GLY A 136 -4.24 10.03 12.98
N MET A 137 -5.23 9.30 12.49
CA MET A 137 -6.65 9.68 12.62
C MET A 137 -7.14 9.73 14.07
N THR A 138 -6.62 8.90 14.94
CA THR A 138 -7.07 8.75 16.32
C THR A 138 -6.31 9.61 17.33
N GLY A 139 -5.30 10.39 16.89
CA GLY A 139 -4.59 11.34 17.74
C GLY A 139 -3.11 11.06 17.96
N GLY A 140 -2.49 10.24 17.12
CA GLY A 140 -1.04 10.08 17.07
C GLY A 140 -0.47 9.05 18.05
N GLN A 141 -1.14 7.92 18.21
CA GLN A 141 -0.62 6.78 18.98
C GLN A 141 0.50 6.08 18.20
N ALA A 142 1.44 5.47 18.91
CA ALA A 142 2.46 4.63 18.31
C ALA A 142 1.82 3.47 17.53
N SER A 143 2.31 3.20 16.34
CA SER A 143 1.94 2.06 15.50
C SER A 143 3.04 1.00 15.53
N PRO A 144 2.80 -0.23 15.06
CA PRO A 144 3.84 -1.25 15.01
C PRO A 144 5.06 -0.90 14.15
N THR A 145 4.99 0.16 13.34
CA THR A 145 6.09 0.66 12.51
C THR A 145 6.72 1.93 13.04
N THR A 146 6.26 2.44 14.20
CA THR A 146 6.88 3.61 14.83
C THR A 146 8.34 3.29 15.16
N PRO A 147 9.32 4.05 14.63
CA PRO A 147 10.73 3.76 14.90
C PRO A 147 11.06 3.88 16.38
N GLN A 148 11.91 2.97 16.86
CA GLN A 148 12.40 3.00 18.24
C GLN A 148 13.00 4.37 18.59
N GLY A 149 12.67 4.90 19.75
CA GLY A 149 13.06 6.23 20.20
C GLY A 149 12.16 7.36 19.71
N SER A 150 11.26 7.12 18.74
CA SER A 150 10.32 8.13 18.26
C SER A 150 9.22 8.43 19.26
N PHE A 151 8.71 9.66 19.23
CA PHE A 151 7.67 10.13 20.13
C PHE A 151 6.28 9.99 19.51
N ALA A 152 5.32 9.58 20.33
CA ALA A 152 3.92 9.45 19.99
C ALA A 152 3.03 9.82 21.20
N SER A 153 1.72 9.95 21.03
CA SER A 153 0.82 10.26 22.16
C SER A 153 0.83 9.16 23.24
N THR A 154 1.08 7.91 22.85
CA THR A 154 1.24 6.75 23.74
C THR A 154 2.69 6.45 24.11
N ALA A 155 3.66 7.09 23.46
CA ALA A 155 5.10 6.93 23.70
C ALA A 155 5.75 8.30 23.98
N ARG A 156 5.38 8.91 25.11
CA ARG A 156 5.82 10.27 25.48
C ARG A 156 7.29 10.39 25.85
N TYR A 157 7.94 9.28 26.19
CA TYR A 157 9.35 9.21 26.56
C TYR A 157 10.22 8.57 25.47
N GLY A 158 9.64 8.39 24.29
CA GLY A 158 10.20 7.63 23.17
C GLY A 158 9.67 6.19 23.16
N ASP A 159 9.42 5.67 21.97
CA ASP A 159 9.00 4.28 21.78
C ASP A 159 10.16 3.35 22.06
N PHE A 160 9.98 2.37 22.94
CA PHE A 160 11.01 1.39 23.27
C PHE A 160 10.85 0.08 22.49
N GLU A 161 9.70 -0.09 21.80
CA GLU A 161 9.43 -1.29 21.03
C GLU A 161 10.21 -1.29 19.71
N ARG A 162 10.52 -2.50 19.24
CA ARG A 162 11.13 -2.68 17.93
C ARG A 162 10.09 -2.55 16.83
N ALA A 163 10.31 -1.64 15.90
CA ALA A 163 9.43 -1.47 14.75
C ALA A 163 9.45 -2.69 13.81
N PHE A 164 8.29 -3.02 13.22
CA PHE A 164 8.25 -3.94 12.11
C PHE A 164 8.84 -3.33 10.84
N ASP A 165 9.64 -4.10 10.10
CA ASP A 165 9.81 -3.92 8.67
C ASP A 165 8.71 -4.72 7.95
N LEU A 166 7.77 -4.01 7.32
CA LEU A 166 6.61 -4.64 6.68
C LEU A 166 6.97 -5.38 5.40
N CYS A 167 8.02 -4.95 4.72
CA CYS A 167 8.52 -5.63 3.54
C CYS A 167 9.19 -6.95 3.89
N ASP A 168 10.05 -6.97 4.92
CA ASP A 168 10.66 -8.19 5.41
C ASP A 168 9.62 -9.17 5.96
N LEU A 169 8.63 -8.66 6.69
CA LEU A 169 7.51 -9.46 7.21
C LEU A 169 6.72 -10.14 6.09
N THR A 170 6.35 -9.39 5.05
CA THR A 170 5.54 -9.92 3.94
C THR A 170 6.33 -10.85 3.03
N ALA A 171 7.61 -10.54 2.77
CA ALA A 171 8.52 -11.43 2.05
C ALA A 171 8.73 -12.73 2.82
N GLY A 172 9.01 -12.67 4.12
CA GLY A 172 9.15 -13.83 5.00
C GLY A 172 7.86 -14.66 5.14
N ALA A 173 6.69 -14.05 4.98
CA ALA A 173 5.41 -14.73 4.95
C ALA A 173 5.07 -15.35 3.57
N GLY A 174 5.89 -15.17 2.55
CA GLY A 174 5.75 -15.78 1.22
C GLY A 174 4.93 -14.97 0.22
N ALA A 175 4.89 -13.64 0.34
CA ALA A 175 4.29 -12.80 -0.70
C ALA A 175 5.01 -12.97 -2.05
N ALA A 176 4.26 -13.05 -3.15
CA ALA A 176 4.83 -13.20 -4.49
C ALA A 176 5.55 -11.94 -4.95
N PHE A 177 5.09 -10.76 -4.54
CA PHE A 177 5.71 -9.50 -4.88
C PHE A 177 5.74 -8.57 -3.67
N VAL A 178 6.91 -8.00 -3.38
CA VAL A 178 7.10 -7.01 -2.32
C VAL A 178 7.91 -5.84 -2.85
N ALA A 179 7.37 -4.64 -2.66
CA ALA A 179 8.07 -3.41 -3.04
C ALA A 179 7.90 -2.32 -1.98
N ARG A 180 8.86 -1.42 -1.90
CA ARG A 180 8.79 -0.20 -1.09
C ARG A 180 9.02 1.02 -1.96
N GLY A 181 8.14 2.00 -1.88
CA GLY A 181 8.29 3.31 -2.49
C GLY A 181 8.11 4.43 -1.48
N ALA A 182 8.48 5.65 -1.86
CA ALA A 182 8.26 6.83 -1.05
C ALA A 182 7.47 7.88 -1.83
N VAL A 183 6.61 8.64 -1.16
CA VAL A 183 5.81 9.68 -1.84
C VAL A 183 6.67 10.80 -2.41
N TYR A 184 7.90 10.99 -1.93
CA TYR A 184 8.88 11.89 -2.54
C TYR A 184 9.15 11.50 -4.00
N TYR A 185 9.23 10.21 -4.31
CA TYR A 185 9.48 9.68 -5.66
C TYR A 185 8.19 9.17 -6.32
N ALA A 186 7.18 10.06 -6.43
CA ALA A 186 5.83 9.70 -6.87
C ALA A 186 5.78 8.92 -8.21
N ARG A 187 6.64 9.26 -9.18
CA ARG A 187 6.73 8.54 -10.47
C ARG A 187 7.29 7.12 -10.32
N GLN A 188 8.22 6.91 -9.40
CA GLN A 188 8.72 5.57 -9.10
C GLN A 188 7.65 4.75 -8.37
N LEU A 189 6.97 5.36 -7.41
CA LEU A 189 5.87 4.73 -6.68
C LEU A 189 4.75 4.25 -7.62
N GLU A 190 4.35 5.07 -8.59
CA GLU A 190 3.39 4.72 -9.64
C GLU A 190 3.78 3.44 -10.37
N LYS A 191 5.05 3.35 -10.81
CA LYS A 191 5.57 2.17 -11.49
C LYS A 191 5.58 0.91 -10.61
N LEU A 192 5.90 1.05 -9.31
CA LEU A 192 5.90 -0.06 -8.38
C LEU A 192 4.48 -0.58 -8.12
N VAL A 193 3.49 0.32 -7.99
CA VAL A 193 2.08 -0.06 -7.84
C VAL A 193 1.57 -0.73 -9.11
N ALA A 194 1.91 -0.23 -10.31
CA ALA A 194 1.53 -0.86 -11.57
C ALA A 194 2.13 -2.27 -11.72
N GLN A 195 3.38 -2.47 -11.29
CA GLN A 195 4.00 -3.80 -11.28
C GLN A 195 3.28 -4.75 -10.30
N ALA A 196 2.91 -4.25 -9.13
CA ALA A 196 2.16 -5.01 -8.14
C ALA A 196 0.79 -5.45 -8.67
N ILE A 197 0.06 -4.56 -9.35
CA ILE A 197 -1.24 -4.85 -9.97
C ILE A 197 -1.10 -5.95 -11.05
N ARG A 198 -0.05 -5.88 -11.86
CA ARG A 198 0.19 -6.89 -12.92
C ARG A 198 0.72 -8.22 -12.39
N LYS A 199 1.17 -8.25 -11.13
CA LYS A 199 1.71 -9.47 -10.52
C LYS A 199 0.59 -10.42 -10.14
N LYS A 200 0.70 -11.65 -10.56
CA LYS A 200 -0.20 -12.72 -10.17
C LYS A 200 0.15 -13.25 -8.77
N GLY A 201 -0.84 -13.33 -7.89
CA GLY A 201 -0.66 -13.70 -6.50
C GLY A 201 -0.64 -12.49 -5.56
N PHE A 202 -0.16 -12.68 -4.35
CA PHE A 202 -0.17 -11.63 -3.32
C PHE A 202 0.96 -10.61 -3.55
N ALA A 203 0.57 -9.39 -3.85
CA ALA A 203 1.48 -8.28 -4.04
C ALA A 203 1.33 -7.25 -2.91
N PHE A 204 2.45 -6.83 -2.32
CA PHE A 204 2.51 -5.84 -1.26
C PHE A 204 3.40 -4.66 -1.66
N VAL A 205 2.86 -3.45 -1.57
CA VAL A 205 3.60 -2.21 -1.79
C VAL A 205 3.52 -1.35 -0.54
N GLU A 206 4.63 -1.20 0.16
CA GLU A 206 4.77 -0.24 1.23
C GLU A 206 5.05 1.14 0.66
N VAL A 207 4.27 2.13 1.09
CA VAL A 207 4.40 3.53 0.69
C VAL A 207 4.86 4.36 1.87
N VAL A 208 6.14 4.69 1.92
CA VAL A 208 6.69 5.61 2.92
C VAL A 208 6.08 6.99 2.70
N SER A 209 5.37 7.48 3.70
CA SER A 209 4.59 8.72 3.65
C SER A 209 4.80 9.53 4.92
N GLN A 210 4.52 10.82 4.89
CA GLN A 210 4.61 11.66 6.08
C GLN A 210 3.25 11.94 6.71
N CYS A 211 3.24 12.00 8.06
CA CYS A 211 2.16 12.56 8.87
C CYS A 211 2.65 13.83 9.57
N PRO A 212 2.49 15.03 8.98
CA PRO A 212 2.99 16.27 9.57
C PRO A 212 2.31 16.62 10.90
N THR A 213 1.01 16.30 11.00
CA THR A 213 0.17 16.74 12.13
C THR A 213 0.53 16.05 13.44
N TYR A 214 0.90 14.78 13.40
CA TYR A 214 1.25 14.02 14.61
C TYR A 214 2.69 13.57 14.62
N TYR A 215 3.10 12.66 13.74
CA TYR A 215 4.48 12.15 13.74
C TYR A 215 5.50 13.28 13.59
N GLY A 216 5.31 14.15 12.61
CA GLY A 216 6.21 15.27 12.37
C GLY A 216 6.30 16.20 13.57
N ARG A 217 5.15 16.59 14.15
CA ARG A 217 5.11 17.48 15.31
C ARG A 217 5.73 16.85 16.56
N PHE A 218 5.43 15.60 16.87
CA PHE A 218 6.00 14.91 18.05
C PHE A 218 7.51 14.72 17.90
N ASN A 219 8.00 14.47 16.68
CA ASN A 219 9.41 14.22 16.39
C ASN A 219 10.16 15.48 15.87
N LYS A 220 9.60 16.67 16.12
CA LYS A 220 10.25 18.00 15.94
C LYS A 220 10.62 18.33 14.49
N PHE A 221 9.96 17.73 13.50
CA PHE A 221 10.08 18.20 12.12
C PHE A 221 9.45 19.60 11.99
N LYS A 222 10.18 20.51 11.39
CA LYS A 222 9.76 21.93 11.26
C LYS A 222 8.66 22.12 10.23
N SER A 223 8.60 21.26 9.21
CA SER A 223 7.63 21.37 8.13
C SER A 223 7.39 20.04 7.41
N PRO A 224 6.25 19.88 6.67
CA PRO A 224 6.05 18.75 5.79
C PRO A 224 7.12 18.60 4.71
N VAL A 225 7.72 19.70 4.28
CA VAL A 225 8.80 19.72 3.27
C VAL A 225 10.07 19.08 3.84
N GLU A 226 10.41 19.35 5.10
CA GLU A 226 11.52 18.69 5.78
C GLU A 226 11.32 17.18 5.86
N MET A 227 10.08 16.73 6.14
CA MET A 227 9.75 15.30 6.14
C MET A 227 9.88 14.66 4.75
N LEU A 228 9.54 15.40 3.67
CA LEU A 228 9.77 14.94 2.30
C LEU A 228 11.27 14.82 1.99
N TYR A 229 12.08 15.82 2.39
CA TYR A 229 13.52 15.74 2.22
C TYR A 229 14.14 14.63 3.06
N TRP A 230 13.60 14.36 4.25
CA TRP A 230 14.01 13.19 5.01
C TRP A 230 13.82 11.89 4.21
N GLN A 231 12.68 11.73 3.52
CA GLN A 231 12.46 10.56 2.66
C GLN A 231 13.50 10.49 1.53
N ARG A 232 13.81 11.61 0.87
CA ARG A 232 14.86 11.69 -0.16
C ARG A 232 16.20 11.22 0.38
N ASP A 233 16.56 11.70 1.55
CA ASP A 233 17.91 11.54 2.11
C ASP A 233 18.08 10.20 2.84
N ASN A 234 16.98 9.54 3.24
CA ASN A 234 16.99 8.30 4.00
C ASN A 234 16.41 7.09 3.26
N THR A 235 16.15 7.20 1.96
CA THR A 235 15.80 6.05 1.12
C THR A 235 16.83 5.83 0.02
N VAL A 236 17.14 4.57 -0.26
CA VAL A 236 18.08 4.17 -1.30
C VAL A 236 17.44 3.09 -2.16
N ASN A 237 17.48 3.25 -3.49
CA ASN A 237 16.95 2.22 -4.39
C ASN A 237 17.84 0.96 -4.33
N VAL A 238 17.22 -0.23 -4.29
CA VAL A 238 17.92 -1.52 -4.18
C VAL A 238 18.99 -1.71 -5.26
N LYS A 239 18.77 -1.18 -6.48
CA LYS A 239 19.76 -1.26 -7.56
C LYS A 239 20.99 -0.36 -7.30
N ALA A 240 20.79 0.75 -6.61
CA ALA A 240 21.88 1.61 -6.16
C ALA A 240 22.57 1.02 -4.92
N ALA A 241 21.79 0.51 -3.97
CA ALA A 241 22.29 -0.12 -2.74
C ALA A 241 23.24 -1.29 -3.03
N ALA A 242 22.99 -2.08 -4.08
CA ALA A 242 23.88 -3.16 -4.50
C ALA A 242 25.30 -2.70 -4.89
N LYS A 243 25.50 -1.38 -5.12
CA LYS A 243 26.78 -0.76 -5.47
C LYS A 243 27.32 0.18 -4.38
N THR A 244 26.58 0.30 -3.26
CA THR A 244 26.89 1.20 -2.15
C THR A 244 27.52 0.39 -1.01
N LYS A 245 28.43 0.98 -0.27
CA LYS A 245 29.07 0.32 0.88
C LYS A 245 28.05 0.11 2.00
N PRO A 246 28.12 -1.00 2.75
CA PRO A 246 27.19 -1.31 3.83
C PRO A 246 27.09 -0.17 4.88
N GLU A 247 28.18 0.48 5.19
CA GLU A 247 28.25 1.56 6.19
C GLU A 247 27.41 2.79 5.76
N GLU A 248 27.28 3.05 4.45
CA GLU A 248 26.50 4.14 3.88
C GLU A 248 24.99 3.82 3.83
N LEU A 249 24.64 2.55 3.98
CA LEU A 249 23.26 2.05 3.98
C LEU A 249 22.68 1.94 5.40
N GLU A 250 23.50 2.07 6.42
CA GLU A 250 23.05 1.99 7.79
C GLU A 250 21.95 3.04 8.08
N GLY A 251 20.83 2.58 8.63
CA GLY A 251 19.67 3.44 8.90
C GLY A 251 18.87 3.90 7.65
N LYS A 252 19.24 3.46 6.44
CA LYS A 252 18.50 3.78 5.21
C LYS A 252 17.41 2.74 4.93
N LEU A 253 16.28 3.20 4.41
CA LEU A 253 15.22 2.35 3.90
C LEU A 253 15.50 1.98 2.43
N LEU A 254 15.53 0.70 2.14
CA LEU A 254 15.64 0.23 0.75
C LEU A 254 14.31 0.42 0.02
N THR A 255 14.35 0.98 -1.19
CA THR A 255 13.18 1.20 -2.06
C THR A 255 13.36 0.46 -3.40
N GLY A 256 12.27 0.20 -4.08
CA GLY A 256 12.22 -0.60 -5.30
C GLY A 256 11.55 -1.94 -5.05
N VAL A 257 11.75 -2.89 -5.93
CA VAL A 257 11.28 -4.27 -5.79
C VAL A 257 12.23 -5.01 -4.87
N LEU A 258 11.72 -5.53 -3.75
CA LEU A 258 12.48 -6.22 -2.70
C LEU A 258 12.35 -7.74 -2.81
N ALA A 259 11.20 -8.22 -3.29
CA ALA A 259 10.98 -9.63 -3.63
C ALA A 259 10.06 -9.73 -4.85
N ASP A 260 10.35 -10.67 -5.73
CA ASP A 260 9.56 -10.99 -6.93
C ASP A 260 9.72 -12.47 -7.25
N HIS A 261 8.65 -13.24 -7.00
CA HIS A 261 8.64 -14.70 -7.12
C HIS A 261 7.40 -15.17 -7.87
N ASP A 262 7.53 -16.21 -8.66
CA ASP A 262 6.41 -16.86 -9.34
C ASP A 262 5.95 -18.06 -8.50
N TYR A 263 4.96 -17.82 -7.64
CA TYR A 263 4.30 -18.86 -6.86
C TYR A 263 2.93 -19.20 -7.47
N PRO A 264 2.48 -20.47 -7.35
CA PRO A 264 1.12 -20.83 -7.72
C PRO A 264 0.10 -19.97 -6.95
N GLU A 265 -0.86 -19.42 -7.67
CA GLU A 265 -1.90 -18.55 -7.10
C GLU A 265 -3.05 -19.41 -6.54
N PHE A 266 -3.63 -18.96 -5.43
CA PHE A 266 -4.60 -19.74 -4.66
C PHE A 266 -5.88 -20.04 -5.43
N THR A 267 -6.49 -19.07 -6.12
CA THR A 267 -7.77 -19.25 -6.81
C THR A 267 -7.63 -20.23 -7.97
N GLU A 268 -6.52 -20.18 -8.70
CA GLU A 268 -6.25 -21.15 -9.76
C GLU A 268 -6.05 -22.58 -9.27
N LEU A 269 -5.33 -22.73 -8.13
CA LEU A 269 -5.19 -24.04 -7.50
C LEU A 269 -6.53 -24.58 -7.03
N TYR A 270 -7.39 -23.69 -6.52
CA TYR A 270 -8.72 -24.06 -6.03
C TYR A 270 -9.65 -24.44 -7.18
N ASP A 271 -9.68 -23.66 -8.25
CA ASP A 271 -10.48 -23.93 -9.44
C ASP A 271 -10.05 -25.23 -10.12
N LYS A 272 -8.73 -25.46 -10.21
CA LYS A 272 -8.19 -26.72 -10.70
C LYS A 272 -8.66 -27.91 -9.86
N LEU A 273 -8.59 -27.79 -8.53
CA LEU A 273 -9.08 -28.85 -7.62
C LEU A 273 -10.57 -29.14 -7.85
N ILE A 274 -11.40 -28.11 -8.01
CA ILE A 274 -12.83 -28.27 -8.30
C ILE A 274 -13.03 -29.02 -9.63
N ALA A 275 -12.31 -28.60 -10.67
CA ALA A 275 -12.40 -29.24 -12.00
C ALA A 275 -11.95 -30.70 -11.95
N ASP A 276 -10.86 -31.03 -11.29
CA ASP A 276 -10.33 -32.37 -11.14
C ASP A 276 -11.34 -33.29 -10.39
N LEU A 277 -11.95 -32.80 -9.31
CA LEU A 277 -12.97 -33.51 -8.56
C LEU A 277 -14.24 -33.73 -9.40
N ALA A 278 -14.68 -32.72 -10.16
CA ALA A 278 -15.84 -32.84 -11.04
C ALA A 278 -15.60 -33.86 -12.18
N ALA A 279 -14.35 -34.00 -12.67
CA ALA A 279 -13.96 -34.99 -13.67
C ALA A 279 -13.76 -36.39 -13.11
N GLY A 280 -13.95 -36.60 -11.78
CA GLY A 280 -13.77 -37.90 -11.12
C GLY A 280 -12.30 -38.28 -10.91
N ALA A 281 -11.36 -37.36 -11.07
CA ALA A 281 -9.96 -37.56 -10.69
C ALA A 281 -9.84 -37.64 -9.17
N LYS A 282 -9.23 -38.70 -8.64
CA LYS A 282 -8.91 -38.86 -7.22
C LYS A 282 -7.51 -38.37 -6.91
#